data_e30882e0a0ceb96340fb4a0693796cd0
#
_entry.id   e30882e0a0ceb96340fb4a0693796cd0
#
_cell.length_a   1.000
_cell.length_b   1.000
_cell.length_c   1.000
_cell.angle_alpha   90.00
_cell.angle_beta   90.00
_cell.angle_gamma   90.00
#
_symmetry.space_group_name_H-M   'P 1'
#
loop_
_entity.id
_entity.type
_entity.pdbx_description
1 polymer ?
#
loop_
_entity_poly.entity_id
_entity_poly.type
_entity_poly.pdbx_seq_one_letter_code
_entity_poly.pdbx_strand_id
1 'polypeptide(L)'
;DRVPIIAFLNDTADDLYVVRCVLGACGGAASAAIETTGTVGWAPSIAIGSDGLAVISHGGNGSALRVRHCADIACIASTATNLDPTAEVNTASTIAIGTDGFPIVAYPLGTNVRTAKCGDVLCTPGLATITTHTTAVQDQFNISIVIGSDGLPVIVHQTGDADLAVTRCA
;
A
#
# COMPACT_ATOMS: atom_id res chain seq x y z
N ASP A 1 -10.73 18.52 3.81
CA ASP A 1 -10.08 18.98 2.60
C ASP A 1 -10.35 17.95 1.50
N ARG A 2 -10.89 18.37 0.36
CA ARG A 2 -11.26 17.47 -0.77
C ARG A 2 -10.22 17.54 -1.90
N VAL A 3 -8.96 17.73 -1.54
CA VAL A 3 -7.87 17.82 -2.50
C VAL A 3 -7.28 16.43 -2.72
N PRO A 4 -7.24 15.93 -3.95
CA PRO A 4 -6.65 14.63 -4.24
C PRO A 4 -5.15 14.60 -3.90
N ILE A 5 -4.69 13.46 -3.40
CA ILE A 5 -3.27 13.11 -3.25
C ILE A 5 -3.02 11.82 -4.04
N ILE A 6 -1.92 11.75 -4.77
CA ILE A 6 -1.56 10.65 -5.64
C ILE A 6 -0.14 10.20 -5.27
N ALA A 7 0.05 8.92 -5.03
CA ALA A 7 1.37 8.31 -4.89
C ALA A 7 1.74 7.60 -6.19
N PHE A 8 3.00 7.72 -6.62
CA PHE A 8 3.49 7.10 -7.84
C PHE A 8 4.99 6.81 -7.78
N LEU A 9 5.43 5.82 -8.56
CA LEU A 9 6.84 5.58 -8.83
C LEU A 9 7.34 6.59 -9.87
N ASN A 10 8.42 7.28 -9.57
CA ASN A 10 9.19 7.98 -10.60
C ASN A 10 10.22 7.00 -11.17
N ASP A 11 9.91 6.43 -12.32
CA ASP A 11 10.69 5.38 -13.00
C ASP A 11 12.09 5.86 -13.44
N THR A 12 12.31 7.17 -13.54
CA THR A 12 13.64 7.73 -13.89
C THR A 12 14.57 7.81 -12.69
N ALA A 13 14.00 8.03 -11.49
CA ALA A 13 14.75 8.16 -10.24
C ALA A 13 14.71 6.89 -9.41
N ASP A 14 13.82 5.93 -9.74
CA ASP A 14 13.49 4.76 -8.92
C ASP A 14 13.04 5.11 -7.50
N ASP A 15 12.28 6.20 -7.38
CA ASP A 15 11.87 6.80 -6.12
C ASP A 15 10.36 6.85 -5.95
N LEU A 16 9.89 6.81 -4.69
CA LEU A 16 8.49 7.06 -4.36
C LEU A 16 8.19 8.55 -4.30
N TYR A 17 7.25 8.96 -5.11
CA TYR A 17 6.77 10.36 -5.16
C TYR A 17 5.31 10.46 -4.74
N VAL A 18 4.96 11.64 -4.23
CA VAL A 18 3.57 12.08 -4.08
C VAL A 18 3.35 13.41 -4.81
N VAL A 19 2.14 13.61 -5.27
CA VAL A 19 1.62 14.90 -5.73
C VAL A 19 0.30 15.18 -5.02
N ARG A 20 0.19 16.36 -4.43
CA ARG A 20 -1.08 16.87 -3.91
C ARG A 20 -1.62 17.90 -4.88
N CYS A 21 -2.82 17.65 -5.38
CA CYS A 21 -3.48 18.54 -6.32
C CYS A 21 -3.83 19.88 -5.65
N VAL A 22 -3.91 20.95 -6.42
CA VAL A 22 -4.27 22.28 -5.92
C VAL A 22 -5.60 22.68 -6.53
N LEU A 23 -6.56 23.12 -5.71
CA LEU A 23 -7.88 23.60 -6.12
C LEU A 23 -8.65 22.65 -7.06
N GLY A 24 -8.50 21.33 -6.82
CA GLY A 24 -9.18 20.30 -7.62
C GLY A 24 -8.54 20.00 -8.98
N ALA A 25 -7.42 20.66 -9.32
CA ALA A 25 -6.64 20.39 -10.51
C ALA A 25 -5.27 19.80 -10.13
N CYS A 26 -4.85 18.74 -10.81
CA CYS A 26 -3.52 18.14 -10.62
C CYS A 26 -2.48 18.68 -11.61
N GLY A 27 -2.92 19.42 -12.63
CA GLY A 27 -2.03 20.07 -13.59
C GLY A 27 -1.24 21.22 -12.94
N GLY A 28 0.09 21.12 -12.99
CA GLY A 28 0.98 22.11 -12.38
C GLY A 28 1.21 21.97 -10.86
N ALA A 29 0.64 20.94 -10.23
CA ALA A 29 0.95 20.60 -8.85
C ALA A 29 2.41 20.14 -8.73
N ALA A 30 3.11 20.61 -7.69
CA ALA A 30 4.46 20.14 -7.40
C ALA A 30 4.41 18.73 -6.84
N SER A 31 5.23 17.83 -7.39
CA SER A 31 5.48 16.52 -6.82
C SER A 31 6.68 16.57 -5.86
N ALA A 32 6.66 15.74 -4.83
CA ALA A 32 7.74 15.60 -3.88
C ALA A 32 8.17 14.14 -3.79
N ALA A 33 9.49 13.90 -3.81
CA ALA A 33 10.04 12.60 -3.46
C ALA A 33 9.90 12.40 -1.95
N ILE A 34 9.29 11.30 -1.54
CA ILE A 34 9.11 10.99 -0.12
C ILE A 34 9.96 9.81 0.33
N GLU A 35 10.51 9.05 -0.61
CA GLU A 35 11.52 8.04 -0.35
C GLU A 35 12.44 7.91 -1.55
N THR A 36 13.78 8.01 -1.29
CA THR A 36 14.83 8.09 -2.33
C THR A 36 16.00 7.15 -2.06
N THR A 37 15.89 6.25 -1.08
CA THR A 37 17.01 5.38 -0.71
C THR A 37 16.87 4.03 -1.39
N GLY A 38 17.64 3.83 -2.45
CA GLY A 38 17.63 2.61 -3.29
C GLY A 38 16.47 2.61 -4.28
N THR A 39 16.13 1.45 -4.82
CA THR A 39 14.97 1.28 -5.71
C THR A 39 13.72 1.10 -4.87
N VAL A 40 12.87 2.10 -4.81
CA VAL A 40 11.69 2.14 -3.92
C VAL A 40 10.46 2.67 -4.65
N GLY A 41 9.28 2.46 -4.06
CA GLY A 41 8.03 3.01 -4.62
C GLY A 41 7.37 2.14 -5.67
N TRP A 42 7.74 0.87 -5.80
CA TRP A 42 7.09 -0.05 -6.71
C TRP A 42 5.62 -0.27 -6.35
N ALA A 43 4.75 -0.20 -7.38
CA ALA A 43 3.31 -0.42 -7.28
C ALA A 43 2.68 0.21 -6.01
N PRO A 44 2.78 1.53 -5.84
CA PRO A 44 2.29 2.19 -4.63
C PRO A 44 0.77 2.18 -4.60
N SER A 45 0.23 2.02 -3.40
CA SER A 45 -1.20 2.15 -3.12
C SER A 45 -1.40 3.10 -1.94
N ILE A 46 -2.45 3.92 -1.99
CA ILE A 46 -2.67 4.99 -1.01
C ILE A 46 -4.08 4.90 -0.42
N ALA A 47 -4.19 5.11 0.88
CA ALA A 47 -5.44 5.30 1.60
C ALA A 47 -5.32 6.50 2.56
N ILE A 48 -6.46 7.04 2.98
CA ILE A 48 -6.49 8.08 4.01
C ILE A 48 -6.77 7.42 5.34
N GLY A 49 -5.85 7.55 6.28
CA GLY A 49 -5.96 7.01 7.63
C GLY A 49 -7.08 7.64 8.45
N SER A 50 -7.40 7.06 9.60
CA SER A 50 -8.41 7.58 10.52
C SER A 50 -8.04 8.94 11.13
N ASP A 51 -6.78 9.32 11.08
CA ASP A 51 -6.25 10.64 11.45
C ASP A 51 -6.35 11.69 10.34
N GLY A 52 -6.87 11.31 9.15
CA GLY A 52 -7.01 12.18 7.99
C GLY A 52 -5.73 12.35 7.17
N LEU A 53 -4.66 11.61 7.48
CA LEU A 53 -3.39 11.65 6.77
C LEU A 53 -3.24 10.46 5.80
N ALA A 54 -2.43 10.64 4.78
CA ALA A 54 -2.22 9.57 3.81
C ALA A 54 -1.30 8.47 4.36
N VAL A 55 -1.67 7.22 4.09
CA VAL A 55 -0.86 6.03 4.33
C VAL A 55 -0.62 5.35 2.99
N ILE A 56 0.62 5.05 2.68
CA ILE A 56 1.05 4.56 1.38
C ILE A 56 1.77 3.23 1.57
N SER A 57 1.29 2.16 0.93
CA SER A 57 2.04 0.91 0.81
C SER A 57 2.80 0.87 -0.50
N HIS A 58 3.99 0.30 -0.53
CA HIS A 58 4.81 0.18 -1.74
C HIS A 58 5.89 -0.90 -1.58
N GLY A 59 6.46 -1.36 -2.70
CA GLY A 59 7.67 -2.17 -2.69
C GLY A 59 8.88 -1.34 -2.30
N GLY A 60 9.72 -1.88 -1.43
CA GLY A 60 10.91 -1.22 -0.92
C GLY A 60 12.20 -1.86 -1.39
N ASN A 61 13.32 -1.20 -1.08
CA ASN A 61 14.66 -1.68 -1.37
C ASN A 61 14.96 -3.01 -0.66
N GLY A 62 15.50 -3.98 -1.40
CA GLY A 62 15.99 -5.23 -0.83
C GLY A 62 14.90 -6.23 -0.41
N SER A 63 13.81 -6.34 -1.16
CA SER A 63 12.73 -7.30 -0.90
C SER A 63 11.97 -7.00 0.39
N ALA A 64 11.28 -5.88 0.45
CA ALA A 64 10.45 -5.53 1.58
C ALA A 64 9.14 -4.88 1.12
N LEU A 65 8.04 -5.28 1.74
CA LEU A 65 6.82 -4.49 1.73
C LEU A 65 6.99 -3.35 2.73
N ARG A 66 6.81 -2.12 2.28
CA ARG A 66 6.94 -0.92 3.10
C ARG A 66 5.63 -0.17 3.19
N VAL A 67 5.45 0.52 4.31
CA VAL A 67 4.37 1.47 4.53
C VAL A 67 4.96 2.81 4.92
N ARG A 68 4.44 3.89 4.32
CA ARG A 68 4.72 5.27 4.73
C ARG A 68 3.46 5.92 5.24
N HIS A 69 3.54 6.47 6.44
CA HIS A 69 2.50 7.31 7.02
C HIS A 69 2.93 8.77 6.94
N CYS A 70 2.15 9.58 6.26
CA CYS A 70 2.42 11.02 6.14
C CYS A 70 2.22 11.73 7.49
N ALA A 71 3.09 12.68 7.80
CA ALA A 71 2.99 13.49 9.02
C ALA A 71 2.19 14.78 8.80
N ASP A 72 1.88 15.09 7.55
CA ASP A 72 1.10 16.26 7.15
C ASP A 72 0.28 15.96 5.87
N ILE A 73 -0.67 16.85 5.57
CA ILE A 73 -1.59 16.68 4.43
C ILE A 73 -0.91 16.78 3.05
N ALA A 74 0.30 17.32 2.96
CA ALA A 74 1.09 17.41 1.74
C ALA A 74 2.08 16.23 1.60
N CYS A 75 2.20 15.42 2.66
CA CYS A 75 3.15 14.32 2.77
C CYS A 75 4.62 14.72 2.54
N ILE A 76 4.99 15.93 2.97
CA ILE A 76 6.40 16.41 2.89
C ILE A 76 7.25 15.66 3.92
N ALA A 77 6.69 15.40 5.10
CA ALA A 77 7.28 14.55 6.12
C ALA A 77 6.48 13.25 6.26
N SER A 78 7.16 12.13 6.49
CA SER A 78 6.52 10.82 6.64
C SER A 78 7.38 9.87 7.48
N THR A 79 6.73 8.92 8.13
CA THR A 79 7.39 7.81 8.83
C THR A 79 7.36 6.56 7.95
N ALA A 80 8.51 5.89 7.81
CA ALA A 80 8.63 4.66 7.03
C ALA A 80 8.71 3.44 7.94
N THR A 81 8.00 2.38 7.58
CA THR A 81 8.02 1.08 8.27
C THR A 81 8.24 -0.04 7.26
N ASN A 82 9.16 -0.96 7.56
CA ASN A 82 9.24 -2.24 6.87
C ASN A 82 8.19 -3.16 7.47
N LEU A 83 7.10 -3.37 6.74
CA LEU A 83 5.96 -4.14 7.23
C LEU A 83 6.19 -5.65 7.09
N ASP A 84 6.71 -6.09 5.95
CA ASP A 84 7.17 -7.47 5.73
C ASP A 84 8.54 -7.44 5.02
N PRO A 85 9.62 -7.72 5.75
CA PRO A 85 10.97 -7.73 5.15
C PRO A 85 11.21 -8.95 4.25
N THR A 86 10.29 -9.92 4.19
CA THR A 86 10.38 -11.11 3.34
C THR A 86 9.63 -10.99 2.02
N ALA A 87 8.87 -9.90 1.84
CA ALA A 87 8.15 -9.63 0.58
C ALA A 87 9.14 -9.29 -0.54
N GLU A 88 8.82 -9.69 -1.77
CA GLU A 88 9.68 -9.40 -2.93
C GLU A 88 9.66 -7.93 -3.32
N VAL A 89 10.78 -7.41 -3.86
CA VAL A 89 10.98 -5.97 -4.16
C VAL A 89 9.92 -5.41 -5.12
N ASN A 90 9.50 -6.18 -6.09
CA ASN A 90 8.53 -5.77 -7.13
C ASN A 90 7.10 -6.19 -6.77
N THR A 91 6.83 -6.44 -5.50
CA THR A 91 5.52 -6.88 -5.03
C THR A 91 4.51 -5.76 -5.20
N ALA A 92 3.45 -6.02 -5.94
CA ALA A 92 2.27 -5.17 -5.94
C ALA A 92 1.70 -5.14 -4.51
N SER A 93 1.24 -3.99 -4.09
CA SER A 93 0.53 -3.87 -2.81
C SER A 93 -0.73 -3.05 -2.96
N THR A 94 -1.70 -3.32 -2.13
CA THR A 94 -2.94 -2.55 -2.06
C THR A 94 -3.32 -2.34 -0.60
N ILE A 95 -3.76 -1.13 -0.26
CA ILE A 95 -4.03 -0.73 1.11
C ILE A 95 -5.48 -0.29 1.28
N ALA A 96 -6.08 -0.68 2.39
CA ALA A 96 -7.37 -0.16 2.85
C ALA A 96 -7.30 0.15 4.35
N ILE A 97 -8.23 0.95 4.84
CA ILE A 97 -8.35 1.24 6.28
C ILE A 97 -9.47 0.37 6.84
N GLY A 98 -9.13 -0.45 7.83
CA GLY A 98 -10.09 -1.30 8.53
C GLY A 98 -11.12 -0.51 9.35
N THR A 99 -12.17 -1.18 9.81
CA THR A 99 -13.22 -0.55 10.65
C THR A 99 -12.70 -0.10 12.01
N ASP A 100 -11.56 -0.61 12.45
CA ASP A 100 -10.84 -0.15 13.64
C ASP A 100 -9.97 1.10 13.39
N GLY A 101 -9.94 1.60 12.14
CA GLY A 101 -9.16 2.76 11.75
C GLY A 101 -7.70 2.46 11.39
N PHE A 102 -7.27 1.20 11.42
CA PHE A 102 -5.88 0.83 11.13
C PHE A 102 -5.69 0.29 9.71
N PRO A 103 -4.51 0.49 9.10
CA PRO A 103 -4.24 0.00 7.76
C PRO A 103 -4.25 -1.53 7.66
N ILE A 104 -4.75 -2.03 6.53
CA ILE A 104 -4.62 -3.41 6.09
C ILE A 104 -4.00 -3.38 4.70
N VAL A 105 -2.89 -4.08 4.52
CA VAL A 105 -2.21 -4.18 3.23
C VAL A 105 -2.34 -5.60 2.72
N ALA A 106 -2.80 -5.77 1.48
CA ALA A 106 -2.77 -7.06 0.78
C ALA A 106 -1.67 -7.02 -0.30
N TYR A 107 -0.94 -8.12 -0.43
CA TYR A 107 0.18 -8.25 -1.35
C TYR A 107 0.43 -9.73 -1.70
N PRO A 108 0.93 -10.03 -2.90
CA PRO A 108 1.33 -11.38 -3.26
C PRO A 108 2.72 -11.71 -2.70
N LEU A 109 2.92 -12.96 -2.31
CA LEU A 109 4.24 -13.51 -2.02
C LEU A 109 4.32 -14.95 -2.52
N GLY A 110 5.18 -15.20 -3.51
CA GLY A 110 5.20 -16.46 -4.24
C GLY A 110 3.85 -16.72 -4.89
N THR A 111 3.23 -17.85 -4.58
CA THR A 111 1.91 -18.24 -5.09
C THR A 111 0.75 -17.92 -4.14
N ASN A 112 0.98 -17.13 -3.11
CA ASN A 112 -0.02 -16.82 -2.10
C ASN A 112 -0.32 -15.33 -2.03
N VAL A 113 -1.54 -14.98 -1.62
CA VAL A 113 -1.86 -13.65 -1.12
C VAL A 113 -1.52 -13.60 0.37
N ARG A 114 -0.89 -12.53 0.79
CA ARG A 114 -0.75 -12.18 2.21
C ARG A 114 -1.52 -10.92 2.55
N THR A 115 -1.96 -10.85 3.79
CA THR A 115 -2.45 -9.63 4.40
C THR A 115 -1.59 -9.27 5.59
N ALA A 116 -1.25 -8.00 5.72
CA ALA A 116 -0.65 -7.42 6.91
C ALA A 116 -1.63 -6.42 7.52
N LYS A 117 -2.19 -6.75 8.67
CA LYS A 117 -3.06 -5.88 9.46
C LYS A 117 -2.21 -5.15 10.48
N CYS A 118 -2.14 -3.83 10.36
CA CYS A 118 -1.41 -2.99 11.31
C CYS A 118 -2.12 -2.94 12.67
N GLY A 119 -1.34 -2.84 13.75
CA GLY A 119 -1.88 -2.67 15.10
C GLY A 119 -2.07 -1.21 15.52
N ASP A 120 -1.64 -0.27 14.66
CA ASP A 120 -1.84 1.18 14.82
C ASP A 120 -1.81 1.89 13.46
N VAL A 121 -2.05 3.20 13.43
CA VAL A 121 -2.07 4.03 12.22
C VAL A 121 -0.70 4.17 11.55
N LEU A 122 0.39 4.01 12.31
CA LEU A 122 1.78 4.13 11.84
C LEU A 122 2.32 2.81 11.29
N CYS A 123 1.57 1.71 11.45
CA CYS A 123 2.07 0.35 11.19
C CYS A 123 3.37 0.07 11.96
N THR A 124 3.43 0.42 13.24
CA THR A 124 4.61 0.26 14.08
C THR A 124 5.16 -1.17 13.99
N PRO A 125 6.48 -1.36 13.79
CA PRO A 125 7.09 -2.67 13.67
C PRO A 125 6.78 -3.57 14.86
N GLY A 126 6.40 -4.83 14.59
CA GLY A 126 6.06 -5.82 15.61
C GLY A 126 4.62 -5.76 16.11
N LEU A 127 3.83 -4.75 15.73
CA LEU A 127 2.39 -4.69 16.03
C LEU A 127 1.52 -5.21 14.88
N ALA A 128 2.09 -5.44 13.71
CA ALA A 128 1.34 -5.96 12.57
C ALA A 128 1.17 -7.49 12.66
N THR A 129 -0.03 -7.96 12.29
CA THR A 129 -0.33 -9.38 12.11
C THR A 129 -0.30 -9.73 10.63
N ILE A 130 0.58 -10.66 10.23
CA ILE A 130 0.69 -11.14 8.85
C ILE A 130 -0.04 -12.47 8.74
N THR A 131 -0.98 -12.56 7.81
CA THR A 131 -1.73 -13.79 7.50
C THR A 131 -1.47 -14.20 6.06
N THR A 132 -1.19 -15.49 5.84
CA THR A 132 -1.03 -16.06 4.50
C THR A 132 -2.33 -16.75 4.08
N HIS A 133 -2.81 -16.39 2.89
CA HIS A 133 -3.96 -17.01 2.24
C HIS A 133 -3.46 -17.85 1.05
N THR A 134 -3.78 -19.14 1.03
CA THR A 134 -3.39 -20.04 -0.07
C THR A 134 -4.34 -19.85 -1.23
N THR A 135 -3.91 -19.21 -2.32
CA THR A 135 -4.80 -18.78 -3.41
C THR A 135 -4.31 -19.06 -4.81
N ALA A 136 -3.14 -19.68 -4.99
CA ALA A 136 -2.53 -19.96 -6.31
C ALA A 136 -2.42 -18.69 -7.21
N VAL A 137 -1.97 -17.57 -6.65
CA VAL A 137 -1.70 -16.32 -7.39
C VAL A 137 -0.57 -16.55 -8.40
N GLN A 138 -0.72 -16.09 -9.62
CA GLN A 138 0.36 -16.14 -10.62
C GLN A 138 0.91 -14.77 -10.94
N ASP A 139 0.09 -13.73 -10.89
CA ASP A 139 0.51 -12.38 -11.22
C ASP A 139 0.75 -11.57 -9.95
N GLN A 140 1.97 -11.11 -9.79
CA GLN A 140 2.39 -10.29 -8.65
C GLN A 140 1.92 -8.83 -8.77
N PHE A 141 1.22 -8.44 -9.84
CA PHE A 141 0.88 -7.04 -10.10
C PHE A 141 -0.62 -6.72 -9.97
N ASN A 142 -1.51 -7.71 -10.09
CA ASN A 142 -2.95 -7.48 -10.13
C ASN A 142 -3.63 -7.90 -8.83
N ILE A 143 -3.65 -7.01 -7.85
CA ILE A 143 -4.31 -7.21 -6.56
C ILE A 143 -5.03 -5.93 -6.13
N SER A 144 -6.22 -6.07 -5.56
CA SER A 144 -6.99 -4.96 -5.00
C SER A 144 -7.69 -5.39 -3.72
N ILE A 145 -7.81 -4.49 -2.75
CA ILE A 145 -8.49 -4.71 -1.48
C ILE A 145 -9.58 -3.68 -1.24
N VAL A 146 -10.69 -4.10 -0.68
CA VAL A 146 -11.72 -3.21 -0.14
C VAL A 146 -12.20 -3.78 1.21
N ILE A 147 -12.76 -2.92 2.06
CA ILE A 147 -13.44 -3.37 3.27
C ILE A 147 -14.93 -3.51 2.96
N GLY A 148 -15.46 -4.71 3.17
CA GLY A 148 -16.87 -5.01 2.99
C GLY A 148 -17.75 -4.28 4.01
N SER A 149 -19.06 -4.26 3.79
CA SER A 149 -20.04 -3.66 4.71
C SER A 149 -20.12 -4.37 6.06
N ASP A 150 -19.59 -5.59 6.14
CA ASP A 150 -19.42 -6.38 7.38
C ASP A 150 -18.11 -6.08 8.11
N GLY A 151 -17.28 -5.16 7.57
CA GLY A 151 -15.99 -4.77 8.13
C GLY A 151 -14.83 -5.70 7.77
N LEU A 152 -15.07 -6.75 6.99
CA LEU A 152 -14.04 -7.71 6.61
C LEU A 152 -13.37 -7.33 5.27
N PRO A 153 -12.07 -7.58 5.12
CA PRO A 153 -11.37 -7.38 3.86
C PRO A 153 -11.86 -8.34 2.78
N VAL A 154 -12.07 -7.80 1.59
CA VAL A 154 -12.31 -8.54 0.36
C VAL A 154 -11.18 -8.22 -0.60
N ILE A 155 -10.47 -9.23 -1.06
CA ILE A 155 -9.30 -9.10 -1.91
C ILE A 155 -9.61 -9.74 -3.26
N VAL A 156 -9.39 -9.01 -4.33
CA VAL A 156 -9.50 -9.49 -5.70
C VAL A 156 -8.11 -9.61 -6.30
N HIS A 157 -7.83 -10.73 -6.93
CA HIS A 157 -6.51 -10.98 -7.55
C HIS A 157 -6.64 -11.91 -8.77
N GLN A 158 -5.61 -11.94 -9.59
CA GLN A 158 -5.51 -12.87 -10.70
C GLN A 158 -4.90 -14.21 -10.24
N THR A 159 -5.48 -15.32 -10.71
CA THR A 159 -4.94 -16.66 -10.47
C THR A 159 -3.94 -17.09 -11.54
N GLY A 160 -3.28 -18.23 -11.32
CA GLY A 160 -2.34 -18.85 -12.25
C GLY A 160 -2.90 -19.18 -13.64
N ASP A 161 -4.18 -19.39 -13.73
CA ASP A 161 -4.88 -19.69 -15.00
C ASP A 161 -5.43 -18.41 -15.67
N ALA A 162 -4.98 -17.24 -15.21
CA ALA A 162 -5.45 -15.92 -15.65
C ALA A 162 -6.92 -15.61 -15.30
N ASP A 163 -7.52 -16.39 -14.41
CA ASP A 163 -8.87 -16.16 -13.91
C ASP A 163 -8.87 -15.11 -12.78
N LEU A 164 -10.03 -14.49 -12.57
CA LEU A 164 -10.27 -13.60 -11.45
C LEU A 164 -10.70 -14.41 -10.22
N ALA A 165 -9.99 -14.25 -9.12
CA ALA A 165 -10.33 -14.82 -7.84
C ALA A 165 -10.66 -13.77 -6.79
N VAL A 166 -11.51 -14.14 -5.84
CA VAL A 166 -11.90 -13.32 -4.70
C VAL A 166 -11.57 -14.07 -3.41
N THR A 167 -10.76 -13.46 -2.57
CA THR A 167 -10.47 -13.94 -1.21
C THR A 167 -11.16 -13.04 -0.20
N ARG A 168 -12.01 -13.60 0.63
CA ARG A 168 -12.64 -12.90 1.76
C ARG A 168 -11.97 -13.35 3.04
N CYS A 169 -11.48 -12.38 3.82
CA CYS A 169 -10.93 -12.66 5.14
C CYS A 169 -12.07 -12.88 6.14
N ALA A 170 -11.86 -13.76 7.10
CA ALA A 170 -12.80 -14.07 8.19
C ALA A 170 -12.20 -13.60 9.53
#